data_0964fe2df167b3e149e0bd150185fd98
#
_entry.id   0964fe2df167b3e149e0bd150185fd98
#
_cell.length_a   1.000
_cell.length_b   1.000
_cell.length_c   1.000
_cell.angle_alpha   90.00
_cell.angle_beta   90.00
_cell.angle_gamma   90.00
#
_symmetry.space_group_name_H-M   'P 1'
#
loop_
_entity.id
_entity.type
_entity.pdbx_description
1 polymer ?
#
loop_
_entity_poly.entity_id
_entity_poly.type
_entity_poly.pdbx_seq_one_letter_code
_entity_poly.pdbx_strand_id
1 'polypeptide(L)'
;MKIIFKPLLVMLIGLSMASCVAKKKLTALQSQYDKAQADLVKCGDSVQDYKDKLDRLAKTQQETEAQKNASLSTIQQRDQQINDLKDQVADLRKLRDKQVEQVGNLTVLSKAANDNIDKTLSQLASKDKYINLLQAARTKADSINLALAVNLKSVLNTGLDDKDVEVKVDKTVVMINISDKMLFSSGSSKISPNANNVLGKIAQIIKSRPDLDVMVEGYTDNVAISNECINDNWDLSVKRATSVVRTLQQNFSIDPNKLIAAGRGEYNTLTTNDTSEGRATNRRTRIILMPKLDQFYDLLNPDKK
;
A
#
# COMPACT_ATOMS: atom_id res chain seq x y z
N MET A 1 -6.59 64.43 -33.58
CA MET A 1 -6.25 64.80 -34.94
C MET A 1 -6.53 63.59 -35.78
N LYS A 2 -7.76 63.47 -36.33
CA LYS A 2 -8.15 63.62 -37.76
C LYS A 2 -7.15 62.87 -38.65
N ILE A 3 -7.58 61.81 -39.38
CA ILE A 3 -8.27 61.77 -40.67
C ILE A 3 -8.61 60.30 -40.94
N ILE A 4 -9.82 59.81 -40.98
CA ILE A 4 -10.78 59.71 -42.09
C ILE A 4 -10.09 59.42 -43.45
N PHE A 5 -10.30 58.18 -43.95
CA PHE A 5 -10.62 58.00 -45.36
C PHE A 5 -11.39 56.68 -45.57
N LYS A 6 -12.62 56.82 -45.91
CA LYS A 6 -13.46 55.97 -46.75
C LYS A 6 -13.17 56.37 -48.19
N PRO A 7 -13.71 55.73 -49.20
CA PRO A 7 -14.31 54.46 -49.52
C PRO A 7 -13.79 53.88 -50.87
N LEU A 8 -14.26 52.79 -51.28
CA LEU A 8 -14.93 52.68 -52.62
C LEU A 8 -15.24 51.18 -52.85
N LEU A 9 -16.44 50.91 -52.75
CA LEU A 9 -17.30 50.17 -53.66
C LEU A 9 -16.71 50.03 -55.07
N VAL A 10 -16.36 48.79 -55.39
CA VAL A 10 -16.44 48.30 -56.76
C VAL A 10 -17.25 47.01 -56.73
N MET A 11 -18.49 47.26 -56.98
CA MET A 11 -19.47 46.33 -57.54
C MET A 11 -18.99 46.09 -58.97
N LEU A 12 -18.82 44.88 -59.41
CA LEU A 12 -19.45 44.34 -60.61
C LEU A 12 -18.93 42.94 -60.98
N ILE A 13 -19.84 42.05 -61.05
CA ILE A 13 -20.09 41.15 -62.18
C ILE A 13 -18.87 40.27 -62.55
N GLY A 14 -19.01 39.04 -62.12
CA GLY A 14 -18.20 38.00 -62.72
C GLY A 14 -18.90 36.66 -62.53
N LEU A 15 -19.84 36.42 -63.35
CA LEU A 15 -20.28 35.08 -63.82
C LEU A 15 -20.25 33.93 -62.81
N SER A 16 -21.45 33.57 -62.43
CA SER A 16 -21.90 32.22 -62.21
C SER A 16 -21.04 31.15 -62.95
N MET A 17 -20.00 30.73 -62.34
CA MET A 17 -19.53 29.37 -62.56
C MET A 17 -20.25 28.54 -61.51
N ALA A 18 -21.38 28.00 -61.88
CA ALA A 18 -21.97 26.86 -61.21
C ALA A 18 -20.94 25.74 -61.28
N SER A 19 -19.96 25.78 -60.38
CA SER A 19 -19.18 24.63 -60.07
C SER A 19 -20.12 23.62 -59.42
N CYS A 20 -20.61 22.72 -60.23
CA CYS A 20 -21.24 21.49 -59.77
C CYS A 20 -20.20 20.68 -59.02
N VAL A 21 -19.80 21.15 -57.86
CA VAL A 21 -19.21 20.27 -56.84
C VAL A 21 -20.34 19.32 -56.48
N ALA A 22 -20.29 18.13 -57.06
CA ALA A 22 -21.34 17.14 -56.86
C ALA A 22 -21.66 17.08 -55.36
N LYS A 23 -22.92 17.31 -55.02
CA LYS A 23 -23.47 17.31 -53.65
C LYS A 23 -22.89 16.14 -52.82
N LYS A 24 -22.56 15.05 -53.50
CA LYS A 24 -21.89 13.86 -52.95
C LYS A 24 -20.45 14.13 -52.48
N LYS A 25 -19.71 15.01 -53.13
CA LYS A 25 -18.35 15.38 -52.65
C LYS A 25 -18.39 16.32 -51.47
N LEU A 26 -19.37 17.24 -51.46
CA LEU A 26 -19.56 18.13 -50.31
C LEU A 26 -19.99 17.36 -49.06
N THR A 27 -20.96 16.43 -49.19
CA THR A 27 -21.37 15.54 -48.08
C THR A 27 -20.24 14.62 -47.60
N ALA A 28 -19.44 14.10 -48.49
CA ALA A 28 -18.28 13.30 -48.15
C ALA A 28 -17.21 14.12 -47.40
N LEU A 29 -16.94 15.34 -47.87
CA LEU A 29 -16.01 16.25 -47.22
C LEU A 29 -16.53 16.69 -45.83
N GLN A 30 -17.83 16.98 -45.73
CA GLN A 30 -18.48 17.30 -44.46
C GLN A 30 -18.36 16.14 -43.47
N SER A 31 -18.64 14.90 -43.91
CA SER A 31 -18.48 13.71 -43.10
C SER A 31 -17.03 13.47 -42.64
N GLN A 32 -16.07 13.75 -43.52
CA GLN A 32 -14.63 13.70 -43.14
C GLN A 32 -14.25 14.78 -42.15
N TYR A 33 -14.78 15.99 -42.31
CA TYR A 33 -14.58 17.10 -41.39
C TYR A 33 -15.16 16.77 -40.01
N ASP A 34 -16.42 16.31 -39.96
CA ASP A 34 -17.11 15.92 -38.71
C ASP A 34 -16.38 14.78 -37.99
N LYS A 35 -15.85 13.81 -38.78
CA LYS A 35 -15.04 12.72 -38.24
C LYS A 35 -13.71 13.23 -37.70
N ALA A 36 -13.01 14.08 -38.43
CA ALA A 36 -11.76 14.67 -37.99
C ALA A 36 -11.94 15.54 -36.74
N GLN A 37 -13.05 16.26 -36.66
CA GLN A 37 -13.42 17.05 -35.47
C GLN A 37 -13.74 16.16 -34.27
N ALA A 38 -14.44 15.06 -34.47
CA ALA A 38 -14.71 14.08 -33.43
C ALA A 38 -13.41 13.39 -32.94
N ASP A 39 -12.51 13.05 -33.88
CA ASP A 39 -11.19 12.48 -33.54
C ASP A 39 -10.30 13.49 -32.79
N LEU A 40 -10.40 14.77 -33.14
CA LEU A 40 -9.67 15.86 -32.48
C LEU A 40 -10.17 16.05 -31.03
N VAL A 41 -11.50 16.00 -30.81
CA VAL A 41 -12.08 16.05 -29.47
C VAL A 41 -11.58 14.85 -28.64
N LYS A 42 -11.68 13.61 -29.20
CA LYS A 42 -11.18 12.41 -28.51
C LYS A 42 -9.68 12.50 -28.19
N CYS A 43 -8.90 13.06 -29.12
CA CYS A 43 -7.47 13.28 -28.87
C CYS A 43 -7.27 14.29 -27.73
N GLY A 44 -8.05 15.37 -27.71
CA GLY A 44 -8.04 16.36 -26.64
C GLY A 44 -8.38 15.75 -25.27
N ASP A 45 -9.43 14.94 -25.22
CA ASP A 45 -9.84 14.24 -23.99
C ASP A 45 -8.74 13.27 -23.52
N SER A 46 -8.11 12.56 -24.47
CA SER A 46 -7.00 11.65 -24.13
C SER A 46 -5.78 12.40 -23.60
N VAL A 47 -5.44 13.55 -24.21
CA VAL A 47 -4.34 14.41 -23.72
C VAL A 47 -4.64 14.91 -22.32
N GLN A 48 -5.89 15.31 -22.04
CA GLN A 48 -6.28 15.76 -20.71
C GLN A 48 -6.18 14.61 -19.69
N ASP A 49 -6.64 13.40 -20.03
CA ASP A 49 -6.54 12.21 -19.16
C ASP A 49 -5.07 11.85 -18.85
N TYR A 50 -4.20 11.90 -19.85
CA TYR A 50 -2.76 11.70 -19.64
C TYR A 50 -2.14 12.79 -18.77
N LYS A 51 -2.55 14.04 -18.94
CA LYS A 51 -2.09 15.14 -18.09
C LYS A 51 -2.49 14.95 -16.65
N ASP A 52 -3.75 14.60 -16.41
CA ASP A 52 -4.26 14.31 -15.05
C ASP A 52 -3.54 13.10 -14.42
N LYS A 53 -3.20 12.09 -15.22
CA LYS A 53 -2.38 10.94 -14.76
C LYS A 53 -0.96 11.38 -14.41
N LEU A 54 -0.35 12.23 -15.22
CA LEU A 54 0.99 12.76 -14.95
C LEU A 54 1.01 13.60 -13.67
N ASP A 55 0.01 14.44 -13.46
CA ASP A 55 -0.09 15.27 -12.27
C ASP A 55 -0.25 14.41 -10.99
N ARG A 56 -1.06 13.34 -11.06
CA ARG A 56 -1.19 12.37 -9.96
C ARG A 56 0.12 11.62 -9.69
N LEU A 57 0.79 11.16 -10.75
CA LEU A 57 2.09 10.50 -10.63
C LEU A 57 3.14 11.42 -10.02
N ALA A 58 3.21 12.67 -10.50
CA ALA A 58 4.13 13.69 -9.96
C ALA A 58 3.87 13.95 -8.46
N LYS A 59 2.60 14.06 -8.07
CA LYS A 59 2.23 14.22 -6.66
C LYS A 59 2.63 13.00 -5.81
N THR A 60 2.33 11.80 -6.29
CA THR A 60 2.71 10.55 -5.59
C THR A 60 4.24 10.42 -5.48
N GLN A 61 4.96 10.81 -6.53
CA GLN A 61 6.43 10.81 -6.52
C GLN A 61 6.96 11.82 -5.51
N GLN A 62 6.40 13.02 -5.46
CA GLN A 62 6.78 14.05 -4.48
C GLN A 62 6.52 13.60 -3.03
N GLU A 63 5.36 12.97 -2.77
CA GLU A 63 5.04 12.41 -1.46
C GLU A 63 6.00 11.28 -1.07
N THR A 64 6.32 10.40 -2.03
CA THR A 64 7.28 9.30 -1.81
C THR A 64 8.70 9.82 -1.55
N GLU A 65 9.14 10.84 -2.29
CA GLU A 65 10.43 11.49 -2.06
C GLU A 65 10.47 12.20 -0.69
N ALA A 66 9.40 12.86 -0.30
CA ALA A 66 9.29 13.48 1.03
C ALA A 66 9.39 12.42 2.15
N GLN A 67 8.67 11.30 2.02
CA GLN A 67 8.77 10.19 2.96
C GLN A 67 10.17 9.56 2.99
N LYS A 68 10.77 9.37 1.82
CA LYS A 68 12.14 8.87 1.70
C LYS A 68 13.13 9.80 2.41
N ASN A 69 13.02 11.11 2.17
CA ASN A 69 13.91 12.10 2.81
C ASN A 69 13.70 12.15 4.33
N ALA A 70 12.46 12.06 4.81
CA ALA A 70 12.16 11.95 6.23
C ALA A 70 12.76 10.66 6.85
N SER A 71 12.63 9.54 6.14
CA SER A 71 13.22 8.27 6.57
C SER A 71 14.74 8.31 6.58
N LEU A 72 15.37 8.91 5.55
CA LEU A 72 16.81 9.12 5.49
C LEU A 72 17.31 10.00 6.62
N SER A 73 16.61 11.09 6.91
CA SER A 73 16.92 11.95 8.08
C SER A 73 16.83 11.17 9.38
N THR A 74 15.80 10.34 9.55
CA THR A 74 15.65 9.47 10.72
C THR A 74 16.79 8.46 10.83
N ILE A 75 17.18 7.86 9.70
CA ILE A 75 18.33 6.94 9.64
C ILE A 75 19.61 7.66 10.04
N GLN A 76 19.87 8.84 9.47
CA GLN A 76 21.05 9.63 9.82
C GLN A 76 21.10 9.99 11.31
N GLN A 77 19.96 10.38 11.87
CA GLN A 77 19.88 10.64 13.32
C GLN A 77 20.18 9.40 14.16
N ARG A 78 19.65 8.24 13.75
CA ARG A 78 19.93 6.98 14.42
C ARG A 78 21.38 6.55 14.26
N ASP A 79 21.96 6.75 13.08
CA ASP A 79 23.38 6.45 12.84
C ASP A 79 24.29 7.36 13.70
N GLN A 80 23.95 8.63 13.84
CA GLN A 80 24.64 9.53 14.78
C GLN A 80 24.53 9.03 16.22
N GLN A 81 23.31 8.67 16.66
CA GLN A 81 23.11 8.12 18.00
C GLN A 81 23.91 6.82 18.23
N ILE A 82 23.99 5.96 17.22
CA ILE A 82 24.79 4.73 17.27
C ILE A 82 26.29 5.06 17.39
N ASN A 83 26.76 6.07 16.67
CA ASN A 83 28.16 6.49 16.76
C ASN A 83 28.47 7.12 18.12
N ASP A 84 27.58 8.01 18.61
CA ASP A 84 27.71 8.61 19.94
C ASP A 84 27.73 7.55 21.05
N LEU A 85 26.88 6.54 20.95
CA LEU A 85 26.88 5.41 21.88
C LEU A 85 28.15 4.57 21.77
N LYS A 86 28.68 4.37 20.56
CA LYS A 86 29.98 3.70 20.37
C LYS A 86 31.13 4.47 20.98
N ASP A 87 31.13 5.80 20.82
CA ASP A 87 32.15 6.66 21.41
C ASP A 87 32.03 6.68 22.93
N GLN A 88 30.85 6.75 23.50
CA GLN A 88 30.64 6.59 24.95
C GLN A 88 31.13 5.24 25.46
N VAL A 89 30.87 4.16 24.72
CA VAL A 89 31.38 2.83 25.06
C VAL A 89 32.93 2.78 24.94
N ALA A 90 33.52 3.45 23.94
CA ALA A 90 34.97 3.53 23.79
C ALA A 90 35.61 4.32 24.94
N ASP A 91 35.01 5.44 25.35
CA ASP A 91 35.47 6.26 26.48
C ASP A 91 35.32 5.52 27.81
N LEU A 92 34.20 4.82 28.02
CA LEU A 92 34.01 3.98 29.19
C LEU A 92 35.03 2.84 29.25
N ARG A 93 35.42 2.27 28.11
CA ARG A 93 36.51 1.26 28.03
C ARG A 93 37.85 1.88 28.41
N LYS A 94 38.17 3.08 27.91
CA LYS A 94 39.41 3.79 28.28
C LYS A 94 39.45 4.11 29.78
N LEU A 95 38.30 4.57 30.33
CA LEU A 95 38.17 4.86 31.76
C LEU A 95 38.37 3.59 32.61
N ARG A 96 37.75 2.48 32.18
CA ARG A 96 37.93 1.18 32.82
C ARG A 96 39.43 0.75 32.81
N ASP A 97 40.04 0.88 31.63
CA ASP A 97 41.46 0.45 31.49
C ASP A 97 42.38 1.30 32.36
N LYS A 98 42.15 2.61 32.48
CA LYS A 98 42.84 3.47 33.42
C LYS A 98 42.61 3.09 34.89
N GLN A 99 41.35 2.73 35.23
CA GLN A 99 41.02 2.28 36.58
C GLN A 99 41.66 0.93 36.92
N VAL A 100 41.67 0.02 35.94
CA VAL A 100 42.36 -1.28 36.10
C VAL A 100 43.86 -1.07 36.26
N GLU A 101 44.51 -0.16 35.50
CA GLU A 101 45.91 0.19 35.65
C GLU A 101 46.19 0.84 37.01
N GLN A 102 45.35 1.72 37.50
CA GLN A 102 45.46 2.33 38.84
C GLN A 102 45.22 1.32 39.96
N VAL A 103 44.30 0.34 39.78
CA VAL A 103 44.04 -0.74 40.73
C VAL A 103 45.10 -1.83 40.67
N GLY A 104 45.77 -2.03 39.48
CA GLY A 104 46.90 -2.94 39.33
C GLY A 104 48.08 -2.59 40.26
N ASN A 105 48.14 -1.33 40.68
CA ASN A 105 49.12 -0.84 41.68
C ASN A 105 48.64 -1.00 43.14
N LEU A 106 47.41 -1.45 43.36
CA LEU A 106 46.81 -1.69 44.70
C LEU A 106 46.41 -3.17 44.82
N THR A 107 47.29 -3.99 45.31
CA THR A 107 47.34 -5.48 45.28
C THR A 107 46.21 -6.21 46.04
N VAL A 108 45.14 -5.59 46.55
CA VAL A 108 44.22 -6.28 47.47
C VAL A 108 42.73 -6.27 47.04
N LEU A 109 42.35 -5.47 46.04
CA LEU A 109 40.89 -5.39 45.66
C LEU A 109 40.53 -6.01 44.30
N SER A 110 41.49 -6.73 43.67
CA SER A 110 41.40 -7.00 42.23
C SER A 110 40.48 -8.15 41.79
N LYS A 111 40.23 -9.15 42.60
CA LYS A 111 39.53 -10.36 42.15
C LYS A 111 38.00 -10.16 42.00
N ALA A 112 37.34 -9.55 42.98
CA ALA A 112 35.91 -9.31 42.94
C ALA A 112 35.51 -8.21 41.90
N ALA A 113 36.42 -7.23 41.65
CA ALA A 113 36.23 -6.21 40.63
C ALA A 113 36.41 -6.78 39.21
N ASN A 114 37.37 -7.65 38.97
CA ASN A 114 37.57 -8.35 37.70
C ASN A 114 36.40 -9.26 37.37
N ASP A 115 35.90 -10.06 38.33
CA ASP A 115 34.74 -10.93 38.13
C ASP A 115 33.47 -10.12 37.76
N ASN A 116 33.32 -8.93 38.33
CA ASN A 116 32.20 -8.03 38.01
C ASN A 116 32.37 -7.38 36.61
N ILE A 117 33.60 -7.03 36.23
CA ILE A 117 33.93 -6.46 34.90
C ILE A 117 33.69 -7.54 33.84
N ASP A 118 34.20 -8.75 34.02
CA ASP A 118 33.99 -9.87 33.10
C ASP A 118 32.52 -10.23 32.95
N LYS A 119 31.76 -10.21 34.05
CA LYS A 119 30.31 -10.40 34.03
C LYS A 119 29.58 -9.29 33.24
N THR A 120 30.04 -8.03 33.41
CA THR A 120 29.44 -6.89 32.68
C THR A 120 29.79 -6.93 31.21
N LEU A 121 31.02 -7.32 30.86
CA LEU A 121 31.46 -7.50 29.48
C LEU A 121 30.72 -8.64 28.79
N SER A 122 30.52 -9.77 29.48
CA SER A 122 29.74 -10.87 28.93
C SER A 122 28.23 -10.48 28.73
N GLN A 123 27.68 -9.65 29.64
CA GLN A 123 26.34 -9.10 29.48
C GLN A 123 26.23 -8.11 28.33
N LEU A 124 27.27 -7.27 28.09
CA LEU A 124 27.33 -6.37 26.94
C LEU A 124 27.44 -7.14 25.63
N ALA A 125 28.31 -8.12 25.56
CA ALA A 125 28.47 -8.99 24.39
C ALA A 125 27.16 -9.75 24.06
N SER A 126 26.44 -10.22 25.09
CA SER A 126 25.12 -10.86 24.90
C SER A 126 24.05 -9.90 24.43
N LYS A 127 24.05 -8.66 24.91
CA LYS A 127 23.13 -7.59 24.45
C LYS A 127 23.41 -7.18 23.01
N ASP A 128 24.67 -7.03 22.62
CA ASP A 128 25.06 -6.73 21.24
C ASP A 128 24.63 -7.86 20.28
N LYS A 129 24.83 -9.11 20.69
CA LYS A 129 24.33 -10.26 19.94
C LYS A 129 22.80 -10.23 19.79
N TYR A 130 22.10 -9.89 20.86
CA TYR A 130 20.64 -9.79 20.84
C TYR A 130 20.13 -8.65 19.92
N ILE A 131 20.79 -7.49 19.96
CA ILE A 131 20.47 -6.36 19.08
C ILE A 131 20.69 -6.73 17.61
N ASN A 132 21.80 -7.39 17.29
CA ASN A 132 22.09 -7.84 15.93
C ASN A 132 21.06 -8.87 15.44
N LEU A 133 20.62 -9.79 16.31
CA LEU A 133 19.56 -10.75 15.99
C LEU A 133 18.21 -10.05 15.72
N LEU A 134 17.87 -9.04 16.54
CA LEU A 134 16.66 -8.24 16.33
C LEU A 134 16.69 -7.49 15.01
N GLN A 135 17.81 -6.87 14.68
CA GLN A 135 17.99 -6.16 13.41
C GLN A 135 17.89 -7.10 12.21
N ALA A 136 18.55 -8.25 12.27
CA ALA A 136 18.50 -9.26 11.21
C ALA A 136 17.08 -9.81 11.02
N ALA A 137 16.37 -10.09 12.13
CA ALA A 137 14.98 -10.54 12.11
C ALA A 137 14.05 -9.50 11.46
N ARG A 138 14.22 -8.23 11.84
CA ARG A 138 13.44 -7.11 11.26
C ARG A 138 13.70 -6.97 9.76
N THR A 139 14.97 -6.94 9.34
CA THR A 139 15.32 -6.82 7.91
C THR A 139 14.79 -7.98 7.10
N LYS A 140 14.83 -9.19 7.64
CA LYS A 140 14.25 -10.38 6.99
C LYS A 140 12.73 -10.28 6.86
N ALA A 141 12.03 -9.84 7.90
CA ALA A 141 10.58 -9.64 7.87
C ALA A 141 10.18 -8.57 6.82
N ASP A 142 10.88 -7.43 6.81
CA ASP A 142 10.64 -6.35 5.84
C ASP A 142 10.87 -6.84 4.40
N SER A 143 11.92 -7.62 4.15
CA SER A 143 12.21 -8.19 2.83
C SER A 143 11.15 -9.19 2.37
N ILE A 144 10.67 -10.05 3.27
CA ILE A 144 9.61 -11.03 2.98
C ILE A 144 8.31 -10.29 2.63
N ASN A 145 7.93 -9.28 3.40
CA ASN A 145 6.72 -8.51 3.16
C ASN A 145 6.78 -7.73 1.85
N LEU A 146 7.93 -7.15 1.53
CA LEU A 146 8.12 -6.45 0.26
C LEU A 146 8.01 -7.43 -0.93
N ALA A 147 8.68 -8.57 -0.88
CA ALA A 147 8.59 -9.60 -1.91
C ALA A 147 7.16 -10.13 -2.07
N LEU A 148 6.44 -10.32 -0.97
CA LEU A 148 5.04 -10.74 -0.97
C LEU A 148 4.15 -9.67 -1.63
N ALA A 149 4.34 -8.41 -1.31
CA ALA A 149 3.57 -7.31 -1.88
C ALA A 149 3.83 -7.15 -3.40
N VAL A 150 5.08 -7.29 -3.83
CA VAL A 150 5.44 -7.26 -5.27
C VAL A 150 4.79 -8.42 -6.01
N ASN A 151 4.85 -9.64 -5.48
CA ASN A 151 4.20 -10.80 -6.07
C ASN A 151 2.67 -10.64 -6.12
N LEU A 152 2.05 -10.17 -5.05
CA LEU A 152 0.62 -9.88 -5.02
C LEU A 152 0.23 -8.86 -6.07
N LYS A 153 0.96 -7.75 -6.13
CA LYS A 153 0.69 -6.70 -7.11
C LYS A 153 0.82 -7.22 -8.55
N SER A 154 1.85 -8.00 -8.84
CA SER A 154 2.05 -8.62 -10.16
C SER A 154 0.91 -9.58 -10.55
N VAL A 155 0.47 -10.44 -9.62
CA VAL A 155 -0.59 -11.44 -9.87
C VAL A 155 -1.97 -10.78 -9.95
N LEU A 156 -2.22 -9.75 -9.16
CA LEU A 156 -3.52 -9.07 -9.10
C LEU A 156 -3.71 -8.07 -10.25
N ASN A 157 -2.66 -7.37 -10.69
CA ASN A 157 -2.75 -6.40 -11.80
C ASN A 157 -3.04 -7.06 -13.17
N THR A 158 -2.94 -8.36 -13.31
CA THR A 158 -3.33 -9.06 -14.54
C THR A 158 -4.87 -9.14 -14.64
N GLY A 159 -5.48 -8.10 -15.22
CA GLY A 159 -6.92 -8.08 -15.57
C GLY A 159 -7.87 -7.57 -14.48
N LEU A 160 -7.37 -6.79 -13.52
CA LEU A 160 -8.18 -6.10 -12.51
C LEU A 160 -7.94 -4.59 -12.61
N ASP A 161 -9.02 -3.80 -12.42
CA ASP A 161 -8.90 -2.34 -12.34
C ASP A 161 -8.16 -1.96 -11.05
N ASP A 162 -7.11 -1.14 -11.13
CA ASP A 162 -6.31 -0.66 -9.99
C ASP A 162 -7.16 0.04 -8.91
N LYS A 163 -8.38 0.45 -9.27
CA LYS A 163 -9.33 1.10 -8.34
C LYS A 163 -10.04 0.13 -7.41
N ASP A 164 -10.10 -1.15 -7.76
CA ASP A 164 -10.89 -2.13 -7.04
C ASP A 164 -10.07 -3.03 -6.13
N VAL A 165 -8.77 -3.14 -6.35
CA VAL A 165 -7.84 -3.93 -5.52
C VAL A 165 -6.55 -3.15 -5.29
N GLU A 166 -6.25 -2.85 -4.04
CA GLU A 166 -5.06 -2.12 -3.62
C GLU A 166 -4.21 -2.99 -2.68
N VAL A 167 -2.92 -3.10 -2.95
CA VAL A 167 -1.96 -3.81 -2.08
C VAL A 167 -1.08 -2.79 -1.38
N LYS A 168 -1.08 -2.85 -0.05
CA LYS A 168 -0.23 -2.01 0.84
C LYS A 168 0.60 -2.88 1.78
N VAL A 169 1.80 -2.42 2.08
CA VAL A 169 2.62 -2.95 3.18
C VAL A 169 2.50 -1.98 4.35
N ASP A 170 2.11 -2.48 5.50
CA ASP A 170 2.09 -1.72 6.75
C ASP A 170 2.87 -2.48 7.81
N LYS A 171 4.03 -1.94 8.19
CA LYS A 171 4.96 -2.53 9.16
C LYS A 171 5.31 -3.99 8.81
N THR A 172 4.73 -4.94 9.52
CA THR A 172 5.02 -6.37 9.42
C THR A 172 3.95 -7.17 8.67
N VAL A 173 2.96 -6.51 8.09
CA VAL A 173 1.84 -7.18 7.42
C VAL A 173 1.65 -6.65 6.01
N VAL A 174 1.12 -7.50 5.14
CA VAL A 174 0.67 -7.09 3.81
C VAL A 174 -0.85 -7.05 3.79
N MET A 175 -1.39 -5.92 3.39
CA MET A 175 -2.82 -5.67 3.33
C MET A 175 -3.28 -5.57 1.89
N ILE A 176 -4.36 -6.27 1.56
CA ILE A 176 -5.04 -6.23 0.28
C ILE A 176 -6.43 -5.64 0.53
N ASN A 177 -6.66 -4.41 0.09
CA ASN A 177 -7.98 -3.79 0.13
C ASN A 177 -8.73 -4.13 -1.16
N ILE A 178 -9.93 -4.65 -1.04
CA ILE A 178 -10.79 -5.04 -2.16
C ILE A 178 -12.09 -4.27 -2.02
N SER A 179 -12.51 -3.59 -3.09
CA SER A 179 -13.79 -2.88 -3.13
C SER A 179 -14.97 -3.85 -2.96
N ASP A 180 -15.93 -3.48 -2.14
CA ASP A 180 -17.12 -4.29 -1.86
C ASP A 180 -17.90 -4.64 -3.13
N LYS A 181 -18.01 -3.73 -4.09
CA LYS A 181 -18.72 -3.96 -5.35
C LYS A 181 -18.14 -5.12 -6.16
N MET A 182 -16.86 -5.45 -5.96
CA MET A 182 -16.20 -6.57 -6.59
C MET A 182 -16.55 -7.89 -5.91
N LEU A 183 -16.70 -7.87 -4.60
CA LEU A 183 -16.93 -9.07 -3.79
C LEU A 183 -18.40 -9.41 -3.58
N PHE A 184 -19.26 -8.40 -3.47
CA PHE A 184 -20.66 -8.58 -3.04
C PHE A 184 -21.63 -7.73 -3.88
N SER A 185 -22.88 -8.17 -3.90
CA SER A 185 -23.99 -7.31 -4.30
C SER A 185 -24.33 -6.31 -3.20
N SER A 186 -24.96 -5.18 -3.57
CA SER A 186 -25.35 -4.13 -2.61
C SER A 186 -26.21 -4.69 -1.46
N GLY A 187 -25.87 -4.34 -0.23
CA GLY A 187 -26.58 -4.80 0.99
C GLY A 187 -26.46 -6.29 1.28
N SER A 188 -25.63 -7.04 0.54
CA SER A 188 -25.48 -8.49 0.66
C SER A 188 -24.12 -8.87 1.21
N SER A 189 -24.03 -10.05 1.83
CA SER A 189 -22.81 -10.73 2.20
C SER A 189 -22.53 -11.96 1.31
N LYS A 190 -23.36 -12.20 0.28
CA LYS A 190 -23.16 -13.30 -0.67
C LYS A 190 -22.07 -12.95 -1.67
N ILE A 191 -21.10 -13.83 -1.79
CA ILE A 191 -19.98 -13.67 -2.73
C ILE A 191 -20.47 -13.66 -4.18
N SER A 192 -20.01 -12.68 -4.95
CA SER A 192 -20.29 -12.57 -6.39
C SER A 192 -19.48 -13.58 -7.20
N PRO A 193 -19.94 -13.99 -8.38
CA PRO A 193 -19.16 -14.87 -9.26
C PRO A 193 -17.80 -14.26 -9.65
N ASN A 194 -17.73 -12.95 -9.83
CA ASN A 194 -16.51 -12.23 -10.20
C ASN A 194 -15.47 -12.23 -9.07
N ALA A 195 -15.91 -12.29 -7.82
CA ALA A 195 -15.04 -12.36 -6.65
C ALA A 195 -14.16 -13.60 -6.65
N ASN A 196 -14.65 -14.73 -7.20
CA ASN A 196 -13.89 -15.98 -7.21
C ASN A 196 -12.56 -15.87 -7.95
N ASN A 197 -12.48 -15.07 -9.00
CA ASN A 197 -11.23 -14.85 -9.72
C ASN A 197 -10.18 -14.16 -8.84
N VAL A 198 -10.57 -13.08 -8.17
CA VAL A 198 -9.69 -12.33 -7.26
C VAL A 198 -9.29 -13.17 -6.06
N LEU A 199 -10.26 -13.79 -5.41
CA LEU A 199 -10.02 -14.66 -4.24
C LEU A 199 -9.17 -15.87 -4.62
N GLY A 200 -9.33 -16.43 -5.83
CA GLY A 200 -8.52 -17.53 -6.34
C GLY A 200 -7.03 -17.14 -6.48
N LYS A 201 -6.75 -15.97 -7.02
CA LYS A 201 -5.37 -15.46 -7.14
C LYS A 201 -4.74 -15.25 -5.75
N ILE A 202 -5.47 -14.68 -4.81
CA ILE A 202 -5.02 -14.48 -3.43
C ILE A 202 -4.79 -15.85 -2.75
N ALA A 203 -5.71 -16.80 -2.95
CA ALA A 203 -5.59 -18.14 -2.40
C ALA A 203 -4.34 -18.90 -2.89
N GLN A 204 -3.95 -18.72 -4.15
CA GLN A 204 -2.70 -19.30 -4.68
C GLN A 204 -1.47 -18.78 -3.92
N ILE A 205 -1.45 -17.48 -3.62
CA ILE A 205 -0.37 -16.87 -2.85
C ILE A 205 -0.35 -17.37 -1.41
N ILE A 206 -1.53 -17.45 -0.77
CA ILE A 206 -1.65 -17.99 0.60
C ILE A 206 -1.15 -19.44 0.64
N LYS A 207 -1.48 -20.26 -0.34
CA LYS A 207 -1.00 -21.66 -0.43
C LYS A 207 0.50 -21.76 -0.60
N SER A 208 1.11 -20.84 -1.34
CA SER A 208 2.56 -20.81 -1.54
C SER A 208 3.33 -20.36 -0.28
N ARG A 209 2.62 -19.89 0.74
CA ARG A 209 3.19 -19.37 1.99
C ARG A 209 2.52 -20.01 3.21
N PRO A 210 2.96 -21.22 3.59
CA PRO A 210 2.38 -21.94 4.73
C PRO A 210 2.60 -21.27 6.08
N ASP A 211 3.51 -20.33 6.14
CA ASP A 211 3.96 -19.57 7.31
C ASP A 211 3.13 -18.32 7.59
N LEU A 212 2.07 -18.06 6.81
CA LEU A 212 1.21 -16.90 7.01
C LEU A 212 -0.14 -17.31 7.63
N ASP A 213 -0.61 -16.47 8.54
CA ASP A 213 -2.00 -16.40 8.93
C ASP A 213 -2.72 -15.30 8.14
N VAL A 214 -4.02 -15.46 7.95
CA VAL A 214 -4.83 -14.60 7.11
C VAL A 214 -6.01 -14.06 7.90
N MET A 215 -6.06 -12.75 8.09
CA MET A 215 -7.23 -12.09 8.67
C MET A 215 -8.02 -11.39 7.57
N VAL A 216 -9.31 -11.61 7.55
CA VAL A 216 -10.25 -10.93 6.67
C VAL A 216 -11.07 -9.96 7.50
N GLU A 217 -10.93 -8.68 7.22
CA GLU A 217 -11.70 -7.62 7.87
C GLU A 217 -12.75 -7.06 6.89
N GLY A 218 -14.00 -7.01 7.31
CA GLY A 218 -15.08 -6.33 6.59
C GLY A 218 -15.28 -4.90 7.10
N TYR A 219 -15.55 -3.97 6.20
CA TYR A 219 -15.85 -2.57 6.49
C TYR A 219 -17.10 -2.14 5.74
N THR A 220 -17.89 -1.26 6.34
CA THR A 220 -19.05 -0.62 5.70
C THR A 220 -18.83 0.89 5.58
N ASP A 221 -19.76 1.56 4.96
CA ASP A 221 -19.96 2.99 5.14
C ASP A 221 -20.86 3.25 6.36
N ASN A 222 -21.24 4.52 6.57
CA ASN A 222 -22.10 4.94 7.68
C ASN A 222 -23.61 4.86 7.37
N VAL A 223 -24.00 4.28 6.24
CA VAL A 223 -25.42 4.10 5.92
C VAL A 223 -25.95 2.95 6.78
N ALA A 224 -26.95 3.25 7.58
CA ALA A 224 -27.56 2.24 8.43
C ALA A 224 -28.20 1.12 7.60
N ILE A 225 -27.99 -0.11 8.03
CA ILE A 225 -28.60 -1.30 7.45
C ILE A 225 -29.28 -2.11 8.55
N SER A 226 -30.47 -2.59 8.28
CA SER A 226 -31.17 -3.55 9.13
C SER A 226 -32.10 -4.40 8.29
N ASN A 227 -32.06 -5.71 8.50
CA ASN A 227 -32.99 -6.69 7.92
C ASN A 227 -33.09 -7.91 8.84
N GLU A 228 -33.85 -8.93 8.44
CA GLU A 228 -34.09 -10.14 9.25
C GLU A 228 -32.81 -10.83 9.77
N CYS A 229 -31.70 -10.68 9.06
CA CYS A 229 -30.44 -11.37 9.36
C CYS A 229 -29.29 -10.43 9.74
N ILE A 230 -29.45 -9.12 9.63
CA ILE A 230 -28.43 -8.09 9.84
C ILE A 230 -29.05 -6.98 10.67
N ASN A 231 -28.57 -6.76 11.87
CA ASN A 231 -29.09 -5.74 12.77
C ASN A 231 -28.46 -4.38 12.47
N ASP A 232 -27.18 -4.35 12.13
CA ASP A 232 -26.38 -3.13 11.93
C ASP A 232 -25.16 -3.36 11.02
N ASN A 233 -24.35 -2.34 10.91
CA ASN A 233 -23.09 -2.37 10.14
C ASN A 233 -22.04 -3.32 10.75
N TRP A 234 -22.07 -3.60 12.05
CA TRP A 234 -21.22 -4.60 12.66
C TRP A 234 -21.55 -5.99 12.12
N ASP A 235 -22.83 -6.37 12.16
CA ASP A 235 -23.30 -7.65 11.63
C ASP A 235 -22.96 -7.81 10.14
N LEU A 236 -23.21 -6.77 9.34
CA LEU A 236 -22.92 -6.81 7.89
C LEU A 236 -21.43 -7.05 7.65
N SER A 237 -20.58 -6.30 8.33
CA SER A 237 -19.13 -6.36 8.15
C SER A 237 -18.57 -7.73 8.55
N VAL A 238 -19.02 -8.30 9.68
CA VAL A 238 -18.61 -9.65 10.13
C VAL A 238 -19.12 -10.72 9.16
N LYS A 239 -20.38 -10.65 8.71
CA LYS A 239 -20.94 -11.61 7.76
C LYS A 239 -20.20 -11.60 6.43
N ARG A 240 -19.81 -10.43 5.94
CA ARG A 240 -19.01 -10.28 4.73
C ARG A 240 -17.63 -10.91 4.88
N ALA A 241 -16.93 -10.60 5.97
CA ALA A 241 -15.64 -11.21 6.27
C ALA A 241 -15.75 -12.75 6.36
N THR A 242 -16.77 -13.26 7.05
CA THR A 242 -17.02 -14.69 7.17
C THR A 242 -17.33 -15.34 5.83
N SER A 243 -18.04 -14.67 4.92
CA SER A 243 -18.33 -15.19 3.57
C SER A 243 -17.06 -15.33 2.74
N VAL A 244 -16.13 -14.38 2.84
CA VAL A 244 -14.81 -14.48 2.19
C VAL A 244 -14.00 -15.62 2.78
N VAL A 245 -13.93 -15.74 4.11
CA VAL A 245 -13.23 -16.83 4.80
C VAL A 245 -13.78 -18.19 4.38
N ARG A 246 -15.11 -18.36 4.36
CA ARG A 246 -15.74 -19.60 3.87
C ARG A 246 -15.39 -19.90 2.42
N THR A 247 -15.35 -18.89 1.56
CA THR A 247 -14.97 -19.07 0.16
C THR A 247 -13.51 -19.51 0.04
N LEU A 248 -12.60 -18.90 0.80
CA LEU A 248 -11.19 -19.32 0.83
C LEU A 248 -11.03 -20.76 1.33
N GLN A 249 -11.78 -21.14 2.35
CA GLN A 249 -11.77 -22.50 2.90
C GLN A 249 -12.38 -23.52 1.91
N GLN A 250 -13.61 -23.29 1.47
CA GLN A 250 -14.40 -24.27 0.75
C GLN A 250 -14.01 -24.38 -0.72
N ASN A 251 -13.86 -23.25 -1.41
CA ASN A 251 -13.60 -23.21 -2.84
C ASN A 251 -12.12 -23.33 -3.17
N PHE A 252 -11.26 -22.85 -2.26
CA PHE A 252 -9.82 -22.81 -2.51
C PHE A 252 -9.02 -23.66 -1.53
N SER A 253 -9.65 -24.43 -0.63
CA SER A 253 -8.98 -25.36 0.28
C SER A 253 -7.86 -24.72 1.10
N ILE A 254 -8.09 -23.50 1.61
CA ILE A 254 -7.20 -22.88 2.57
C ILE A 254 -7.49 -23.47 3.96
N ASP A 255 -6.43 -23.81 4.69
CA ASP A 255 -6.54 -24.34 6.06
C ASP A 255 -7.31 -23.36 6.96
N PRO A 256 -8.45 -23.79 7.56
CA PRO A 256 -9.25 -22.92 8.42
C PRO A 256 -8.51 -22.45 9.68
N ASN A 257 -7.50 -23.19 10.15
CA ASN A 257 -6.68 -22.79 11.29
C ASN A 257 -5.86 -21.52 11.05
N LYS A 258 -5.70 -21.15 9.78
CA LYS A 258 -5.00 -19.91 9.35
C LYS A 258 -5.92 -18.74 9.11
N LEU A 259 -7.24 -18.95 9.15
CA LEU A 259 -8.23 -17.96 8.71
C LEU A 259 -8.92 -17.31 9.92
N ILE A 260 -8.92 -15.98 9.92
CA ILE A 260 -9.62 -15.17 10.92
C ILE A 260 -10.60 -14.26 10.18
N ALA A 261 -11.86 -14.22 10.63
CA ALA A 261 -12.86 -13.27 10.16
C ALA A 261 -13.12 -12.21 11.21
N ALA A 262 -13.05 -10.94 10.83
CA ALA A 262 -13.29 -9.80 11.70
C ALA A 262 -14.21 -8.76 11.01
N GLY A 263 -15.01 -8.07 11.80
CA GLY A 263 -15.81 -6.93 11.34
C GLY A 263 -15.32 -5.64 11.96
N ARG A 264 -15.39 -4.55 11.23
CA ARG A 264 -15.06 -3.20 11.68
C ARG A 264 -16.26 -2.25 11.63
N GLY A 265 -17.39 -2.71 11.10
CA GLY A 265 -18.55 -1.85 10.90
C GLY A 265 -18.22 -0.66 10.01
N GLU A 266 -18.75 0.49 10.36
CA GLU A 266 -18.53 1.77 9.69
C GLU A 266 -17.29 2.54 10.18
N TYR A 267 -16.52 1.95 11.09
CA TYR A 267 -15.40 2.61 11.76
C TYR A 267 -14.10 2.40 10.99
N ASN A 268 -13.08 3.19 11.36
CA ASN A 268 -11.77 3.18 10.72
C ASN A 268 -11.84 3.45 9.20
N THR A 269 -12.53 4.52 8.86
CA THR A 269 -12.75 4.97 7.47
C THR A 269 -11.45 5.36 6.79
N LEU A 270 -11.36 5.15 5.47
CA LEU A 270 -10.26 5.64 4.65
C LEU A 270 -10.47 7.08 4.19
N THR A 271 -11.72 7.49 4.07
CA THR A 271 -12.13 8.82 3.66
C THR A 271 -13.46 9.20 4.32
N THR A 272 -13.94 10.43 4.11
CA THR A 272 -15.23 10.86 4.64
C THR A 272 -16.39 10.10 3.99
N ASN A 273 -17.49 9.96 4.73
CA ASN A 273 -18.72 9.32 4.22
C ASN A 273 -19.68 10.32 3.53
N ASP A 274 -19.27 11.58 3.34
CA ASP A 274 -20.13 12.65 2.86
C ASP A 274 -20.54 12.45 1.39
N THR A 275 -19.61 11.93 0.59
CA THR A 275 -19.84 11.68 -0.84
C THR A 275 -20.12 10.21 -1.13
N SER A 276 -20.77 9.92 -2.26
CA SER A 276 -21.01 8.55 -2.72
C SER A 276 -19.71 7.80 -3.00
N GLU A 277 -18.70 8.49 -3.52
CA GLU A 277 -17.36 7.99 -3.82
C GLU A 277 -16.61 7.66 -2.52
N GLY A 278 -16.71 8.54 -1.52
CA GLY A 278 -16.12 8.31 -0.21
C GLY A 278 -16.72 7.08 0.47
N ARG A 279 -18.05 6.98 0.48
CA ARG A 279 -18.71 5.78 0.99
C ARG A 279 -18.32 4.51 0.23
N ALA A 280 -18.20 4.58 -1.09
CA ALA A 280 -17.76 3.45 -1.91
C ALA A 280 -16.33 3.01 -1.55
N THR A 281 -15.44 3.94 -1.23
CA THR A 281 -14.08 3.67 -0.77
C THR A 281 -14.06 3.03 0.62
N ASN A 282 -14.96 3.46 1.51
CA ASN A 282 -15.06 2.91 2.86
C ASN A 282 -15.65 1.50 2.85
N ARG A 283 -16.60 1.20 1.96
CA ARG A 283 -17.12 -0.16 1.76
C ARG A 283 -16.06 -1.03 1.11
N ARG A 284 -15.30 -1.75 1.91
CA ARG A 284 -14.19 -2.61 1.48
C ARG A 284 -14.07 -3.86 2.33
N THR A 285 -13.43 -4.83 1.77
CA THR A 285 -12.90 -5.97 2.51
C THR A 285 -11.38 -5.91 2.46
N ARG A 286 -10.74 -6.02 3.61
CA ARG A 286 -9.28 -6.05 3.74
C ARG A 286 -8.84 -7.47 4.06
N ILE A 287 -7.94 -8.02 3.26
CA ILE A 287 -7.27 -9.28 3.57
C ILE A 287 -5.87 -8.93 4.05
N ILE A 288 -5.55 -9.35 5.26
CA ILE A 288 -4.27 -9.09 5.93
C ILE A 288 -3.50 -10.39 5.99
N LEU A 289 -2.32 -10.41 5.40
CA LEU A 289 -1.40 -11.52 5.46
C LEU A 289 -0.39 -11.24 6.57
N MET A 290 -0.41 -12.07 7.61
CA MET A 290 0.36 -11.89 8.84
C MET A 290 1.38 -13.02 8.97
N PRO A 291 2.68 -12.71 9.11
CA PRO A 291 3.65 -13.74 9.48
C PRO A 291 3.31 -14.33 10.84
N LYS A 292 3.48 -15.65 11.00
CA LYS A 292 3.32 -16.29 12.29
C LYS A 292 4.37 -15.79 13.27
N LEU A 293 3.93 -15.36 14.44
CA LEU A 293 4.79 -14.84 15.52
C LEU A 293 5.79 -15.88 16.02
N ASP A 294 5.47 -17.16 15.91
CA ASP A 294 6.36 -18.24 16.34
C ASP A 294 7.72 -18.22 15.64
N GLN A 295 7.73 -17.85 14.35
CA GLN A 295 8.99 -17.67 13.59
C GLN A 295 9.82 -16.48 14.12
N PHE A 296 9.17 -15.47 14.66
CA PHE A 296 9.83 -14.33 15.28
C PHE A 296 10.47 -14.74 16.62
N TYR A 297 9.76 -15.53 17.42
CA TYR A 297 10.28 -16.07 18.68
C TYR A 297 11.43 -17.06 18.46
N ASP A 298 11.36 -17.88 17.41
CA ASP A 298 12.44 -18.80 17.03
C ASP A 298 13.71 -18.06 16.60
N LEU A 299 13.58 -16.91 15.94
CA LEU A 299 14.71 -16.04 15.60
C LEU A 299 15.32 -15.31 16.80
N LEU A 300 14.53 -15.12 17.86
CA LEU A 300 14.96 -14.47 19.10
C LEU A 300 15.52 -15.46 20.13
N ASN A 301 15.33 -16.77 19.89
CA ASN A 301 15.82 -17.81 20.79
C ASN A 301 17.23 -18.26 20.34
N PRO A 302 18.29 -17.87 21.07
CA PRO A 302 19.67 -18.19 20.68
C PRO A 302 19.99 -19.68 20.78
N ASP A 303 19.15 -20.48 21.46
CA ASP A 303 19.38 -21.89 21.74
C ASP A 303 18.74 -22.85 20.72
N LYS A 304 17.91 -22.33 19.80
CA LYS A 304 17.38 -23.09 18.66
C LYS A 304 18.26 -22.86 17.41
N LYS A 305 19.30 -23.63 17.30
CA LYS A 305 20.03 -23.86 16.03
C LYS A 305 19.76 -25.28 15.56
#